data_b11425c4991ec51a6b1fdfc29345142b
#
_entry.id   b11425c4991ec51a6b1fdfc29345142b
#
_cell.length_a   1.000
_cell.length_b   1.000
_cell.length_c   1.000
_cell.angle_alpha   90.00
_cell.angle_beta   90.00
_cell.angle_gamma   90.00
#
_symmetry.space_group_name_H-M   'P 1'
#
loop_
_entity.id
_entity.type
_entity.pdbx_description
1 polymer ?
#
loop_
_entity_poly.entity_id
_entity_poly.type
_entity_poly.pdbx_seq_one_letter_code
_entity_poly.pdbx_strand_id
1 'polypeptide(L)'
;MSWRASVLTLYPEMFPGPLGHSLAGKAQERGIWSLEVCDIRNSAQDRHRTVDDSPAGGGPGMVMRADVLARAIDGATGPEDGRPRLLMSPRGRRLGQIGLRRGACQSVWSARADDAQRAYPAFSAGRTVPR
;
A
#
# COMPACT_ATOMS: atom_id res chain seq x y z
N MET A 1 0.18 12.24 -20.52
CA MET A 1 -0.27 11.61 -19.27
C MET A 1 0.95 11.22 -18.46
N SER A 2 1.15 11.76 -17.27
CA SER A 2 2.23 11.34 -16.39
C SER A 2 1.75 10.17 -15.53
N TRP A 3 2.57 9.14 -15.37
CA TRP A 3 2.29 8.03 -14.49
C TRP A 3 2.63 8.41 -13.05
N ARG A 4 1.78 8.08 -12.08
CA ARG A 4 1.98 8.39 -10.68
C ARG A 4 1.90 7.14 -9.81
N ALA A 5 2.89 6.97 -8.92
CA ALA A 5 2.90 5.93 -7.91
C ALA A 5 2.85 6.56 -6.52
N SER A 6 2.02 6.02 -5.65
CA SER A 6 2.04 6.31 -4.21
C SER A 6 2.53 5.06 -3.49
N VAL A 7 3.59 5.20 -2.69
CA VAL A 7 4.19 4.11 -1.91
C VAL A 7 3.91 4.35 -0.44
N LEU A 8 3.18 3.43 0.18
CA LEU A 8 2.97 3.41 1.62
C LEU A 8 4.03 2.50 2.24
N THR A 9 4.84 3.03 3.13
CA THR A 9 5.99 2.32 3.69
C THR A 9 6.23 2.72 5.15
N LEU A 10 6.93 1.87 5.89
CA LEU A 10 7.47 2.19 7.22
C LEU A 10 8.85 2.85 7.15
N TYR A 11 9.46 2.89 5.95
CA TYR A 11 10.82 3.38 5.72
C TYR A 11 10.83 4.35 4.52
N PRO A 12 10.23 5.53 4.67
CA PRO A 12 10.15 6.51 3.58
C PRO A 12 11.54 6.96 3.07
N GLU A 13 12.53 6.92 3.92
CA GLU A 13 13.92 7.27 3.59
C GLU A 13 14.58 6.33 2.57
N MET A 14 14.02 5.14 2.35
CA MET A 14 14.50 4.21 1.31
C MET A 14 14.10 4.63 -0.11
N PHE A 15 13.21 5.61 -0.23
CA PHE A 15 12.68 6.07 -1.51
C PHE A 15 13.15 7.50 -1.85
N PRO A 16 13.42 7.81 -3.11
CA PRO A 16 13.27 6.95 -4.30
C PRO A 16 14.36 5.89 -4.46
N GLY A 17 15.44 5.90 -3.63
CA GLY A 17 16.52 4.93 -3.72
C GLY A 17 17.09 4.80 -5.15
N PRO A 18 17.25 3.59 -5.69
CA PRO A 18 17.77 3.38 -7.04
C PRO A 18 16.92 4.05 -8.14
N LEU A 19 15.64 4.32 -7.88
CA LEU A 19 14.75 4.98 -8.85
C LEU A 19 15.08 6.47 -9.04
N GLY A 20 15.81 7.08 -8.11
CA GLY A 20 16.30 8.46 -8.25
C GLY A 20 17.49 8.62 -9.17
N HIS A 21 18.01 7.53 -9.74
CA HIS A 21 19.23 7.56 -10.54
C HIS A 21 18.99 7.12 -11.99
N SER A 22 20.00 7.41 -12.84
CA SER A 22 20.05 6.97 -14.24
C SER A 22 18.78 7.40 -15.03
N LEU A 23 18.26 6.52 -15.86
CA LEU A 23 17.10 6.80 -16.71
C LEU A 23 15.81 7.04 -15.91
N ALA A 24 15.62 6.32 -14.81
CA ALA A 24 14.44 6.48 -13.95
C ALA A 24 14.41 7.88 -13.30
N GLY A 25 15.55 8.32 -12.74
CA GLY A 25 15.67 9.65 -12.15
C GLY A 25 15.46 10.76 -13.16
N LYS A 26 16.08 10.67 -14.34
CA LYS A 26 15.87 11.65 -15.42
C LYS A 26 14.41 11.69 -15.92
N ALA A 27 13.73 10.55 -15.93
CA ALA A 27 12.31 10.50 -16.27
C ALA A 27 11.42 11.16 -15.21
N GLN A 28 11.79 11.02 -13.95
CA GLN A 28 11.11 11.70 -12.83
C GLN A 28 11.32 13.23 -12.92
N GLU A 29 12.55 13.70 -13.12
CA GLU A 29 12.88 15.10 -13.30
C GLU A 29 12.12 15.75 -14.48
N ARG A 30 11.89 14.98 -15.54
CA ARG A 30 11.11 15.40 -16.71
C ARG A 30 9.59 15.30 -16.53
N GLY A 31 9.12 14.86 -15.36
CA GLY A 31 7.70 14.71 -15.07
C GLY A 31 6.99 13.58 -15.85
N ILE A 32 7.75 12.63 -16.42
CA ILE A 32 7.18 11.46 -17.11
C ILE A 32 6.47 10.57 -16.11
N TRP A 33 7.04 10.47 -14.90
CA TRP A 33 6.42 9.80 -13.77
C TRP A 33 6.71 10.54 -12.47
N SER A 34 5.89 10.30 -11.47
CA SER A 34 6.05 10.88 -10.14
C SER A 34 5.89 9.82 -9.05
N LEU A 35 6.63 10.00 -7.98
CA LEU A 35 6.61 9.14 -6.79
C LEU A 35 6.19 9.98 -5.59
N GLU A 36 5.14 9.53 -4.93
CA GLU A 36 4.70 10.03 -3.65
C GLU A 36 5.00 8.96 -2.59
N VAL A 37 5.66 9.34 -1.51
CA VAL A 37 6.04 8.39 -0.44
C VAL A 37 5.32 8.78 0.83
N CYS A 38 4.52 7.87 1.37
CA CYS A 38 3.71 8.08 2.56
C CYS A 38 4.22 7.18 3.69
N ASP A 39 4.59 7.78 4.82
CA ASP A 39 4.91 7.02 6.03
C ASP A 39 3.61 6.53 6.69
N ILE A 40 3.44 5.21 6.79
CA ILE A 40 2.29 4.57 7.42
C ILE A 40 2.16 4.97 8.90
N ARG A 41 3.28 5.26 9.59
CA ARG A 41 3.28 5.69 11.00
C ARG A 41 2.52 6.99 11.23
N ASN A 42 2.45 7.85 10.23
CA ASN A 42 1.71 9.11 10.32
C ASN A 42 0.19 8.91 10.43
N SER A 43 -0.30 7.72 10.09
CA SER A 43 -1.72 7.33 10.22
C SER A 43 -2.06 6.68 11.55
N ALA A 44 -1.07 6.44 12.42
CA ALA A 44 -1.28 5.97 13.78
C ALA A 44 -1.79 7.12 14.66
N GLN A 45 -2.78 6.84 15.50
CA GLN A 45 -3.42 7.84 16.37
C GLN A 45 -2.84 7.84 17.79
N ASP A 46 -2.08 6.81 18.12
CA ASP A 46 -1.45 6.68 19.42
C ASP A 46 -0.14 7.47 19.51
N ARG A 47 0.23 7.85 20.74
CA ARG A 47 1.44 8.64 21.04
C ARG A 47 2.72 7.98 20.51
N HIS A 48 2.77 6.67 20.50
CA HIS A 48 3.95 5.90 20.09
C HIS A 48 3.98 5.58 18.59
N ARG A 49 2.95 6.00 17.84
CA ARG A 49 2.80 5.71 16.40
C ARG A 49 2.95 4.23 16.08
N THR A 50 2.31 3.40 16.90
CA THR A 50 2.38 1.94 16.81
C THR A 50 1.68 1.45 15.54
N VAL A 51 2.39 0.69 14.73
CA VAL A 51 1.90 0.20 13.42
C VAL A 51 1.67 -1.30 13.39
N ASP A 52 2.12 -2.01 14.41
CA ASP A 52 2.04 -3.46 14.56
C ASP A 52 1.46 -3.86 15.91
N ASP A 53 0.99 -5.09 16.00
CA ASP A 53 0.40 -5.66 17.20
C ASP A 53 0.58 -7.18 17.18
N SER A 54 0.36 -7.80 18.33
CA SER A 54 0.36 -9.25 18.44
C SER A 54 -0.71 -9.88 17.55
N PRO A 55 -0.44 -11.07 16.95
CA PRO A 55 -1.43 -11.75 16.13
C PRO A 55 -2.71 -12.06 16.94
N ALA A 56 -3.87 -11.81 16.34
CA ALA A 56 -5.14 -12.24 16.92
C ALA A 56 -5.16 -13.77 17.08
N GLY A 57 -5.43 -14.26 18.30
CA GLY A 57 -5.37 -15.68 18.61
C GLY A 57 -4.00 -16.14 19.14
N GLY A 58 -3.03 -15.25 19.33
CA GLY A 58 -1.70 -15.55 19.85
C GLY A 58 -0.75 -16.11 18.78
N GLY A 59 0.46 -16.40 19.21
CA GLY A 59 1.52 -16.92 18.36
C GLY A 59 2.73 -15.97 18.30
N PRO A 60 3.86 -16.43 17.77
CA PRO A 60 5.06 -15.60 17.65
C PRO A 60 4.93 -14.60 16.50
N GLY A 61 5.62 -13.47 16.64
CA GLY A 61 5.71 -12.44 15.63
C GLY A 61 4.73 -11.29 15.87
N MET A 62 4.78 -10.33 14.94
CA MET A 62 3.95 -9.14 14.94
C MET A 62 3.21 -9.03 13.59
N VAL A 63 2.04 -8.49 13.61
CA VAL A 63 1.23 -8.21 12.41
C VAL A 63 0.94 -6.72 12.32
N MET A 64 0.92 -6.20 11.10
CA MET A 64 0.59 -4.80 10.88
C MET A 64 -0.86 -4.53 11.32
N ARG A 65 -1.06 -3.44 12.04
CA ARG A 65 -2.38 -2.97 12.47
C ARG A 65 -3.20 -2.55 11.26
N ALA A 66 -4.31 -3.23 11.10
CA ALA A 66 -5.20 -3.03 9.96
C ALA A 66 -5.89 -1.67 9.97
N ASP A 67 -6.21 -1.12 11.15
CA ASP A 67 -6.81 0.20 11.31
C ASP A 67 -5.85 1.33 10.88
N VAL A 68 -4.56 1.19 11.19
CA VAL A 68 -3.52 2.15 10.78
C VAL A 68 -3.31 2.07 9.27
N LEU A 69 -3.19 0.85 8.74
CA LEU A 69 -3.00 0.66 7.30
C LEU A 69 -4.21 1.16 6.49
N ALA A 70 -5.43 0.90 6.96
CA ALA A 70 -6.64 1.40 6.30
C ALA A 70 -6.64 2.93 6.21
N ARG A 71 -6.35 3.62 7.32
CA ARG A 71 -6.23 5.09 7.31
C ARG A 71 -5.14 5.59 6.38
N ALA A 72 -3.99 4.91 6.34
CA ALA A 72 -2.91 5.27 5.43
C ALA A 72 -3.32 5.14 3.96
N ILE A 73 -4.04 4.07 3.62
CA ILE A 73 -4.59 3.86 2.27
C ILE A 73 -5.62 4.94 1.94
N ASP A 74 -6.57 5.18 2.83
CA ASP A 74 -7.63 6.18 2.61
C ASP A 74 -7.06 7.60 2.48
N GLY A 75 -5.98 7.91 3.22
CA GLY A 75 -5.29 9.18 3.12
C GLY A 75 -4.46 9.37 1.84
N ALA A 76 -3.94 8.27 1.29
CA ALA A 76 -3.14 8.31 0.07
C ALA A 76 -3.98 8.21 -1.21
N THR A 77 -5.21 7.71 -1.10
CA THR A 77 -6.10 7.48 -2.24
C THR A 77 -7.48 8.04 -1.94
N GLY A 78 -7.95 8.96 -2.77
CA GLY A 78 -9.34 9.44 -2.67
C GLY A 78 -10.35 8.35 -3.06
N PRO A 79 -11.67 8.57 -2.76
CA PRO A 79 -12.72 7.62 -3.08
C PRO A 79 -12.87 7.35 -4.58
N GLU A 80 -12.51 8.31 -5.41
CA GLU A 80 -12.57 8.24 -6.87
C GLU A 80 -11.24 7.79 -7.51
N ASP A 81 -10.25 7.38 -6.70
CA ASP A 81 -8.95 6.98 -7.22
C ASP A 81 -9.02 5.57 -7.83
N GLY A 82 -9.06 5.51 -9.15
CA GLY A 82 -9.10 4.27 -9.93
C GLY A 82 -7.75 3.56 -10.10
N ARG A 83 -6.67 4.07 -9.45
CA ARG A 83 -5.34 3.45 -9.56
C ARG A 83 -5.34 2.05 -8.92
N PRO A 84 -4.66 1.07 -9.51
CA PRO A 84 -4.52 -0.25 -8.90
C PRO A 84 -3.75 -0.16 -7.58
N ARG A 85 -4.22 -0.88 -6.58
CA ARG A 85 -3.55 -1.01 -5.27
C ARG A 85 -2.80 -2.33 -5.22
N LEU A 86 -1.51 -2.28 -4.92
CA LEU A 86 -0.63 -3.45 -4.88
C LEU A 86 -0.18 -3.69 -3.43
N LEU A 87 -0.47 -4.87 -2.90
CA LEU A 87 0.09 -5.32 -1.63
C LEU A 87 1.32 -6.20 -1.91
N MET A 88 2.48 -5.70 -1.54
CA MET A 88 3.73 -6.45 -1.65
C MET A 88 3.80 -7.51 -0.55
N SER A 89 3.69 -8.78 -0.92
CA SER A 89 3.66 -9.90 0.01
C SER A 89 4.40 -11.11 -0.55
N PRO A 90 5.15 -11.87 0.29
CA PRO A 90 5.78 -13.14 -0.12
C PRO A 90 4.77 -14.18 -0.59
N ARG A 91 3.51 -14.08 -0.17
CA ARG A 91 2.40 -14.95 -0.59
C ARG A 91 1.75 -14.52 -1.90
N GLY A 92 2.16 -13.36 -2.42
CA GLY A 92 1.62 -12.79 -3.65
C GLY A 92 2.01 -13.59 -4.89
N ARG A 93 1.28 -13.37 -5.98
CA ARG A 93 1.66 -13.91 -7.29
C ARG A 93 2.90 -13.16 -7.81
N ARG A 94 3.85 -13.89 -8.39
CA ARG A 94 5.01 -13.28 -9.03
C ARG A 94 4.57 -12.34 -10.16
N LEU A 95 5.08 -11.12 -10.13
CA LEU A 95 4.95 -10.18 -11.23
C LEU A 95 5.88 -10.61 -12.36
N GLY A 96 5.30 -11.13 -13.44
CA GLY A 96 6.03 -11.39 -14.67
C GLY A 96 5.90 -10.24 -15.65
N GLN A 97 6.80 -10.16 -16.62
CA GLN A 97 6.80 -9.09 -17.63
C GLN A 97 5.48 -8.99 -18.42
N ILE A 98 4.84 -10.13 -18.70
CA ILE A 98 3.52 -10.17 -19.35
C ILE A 98 2.44 -9.59 -18.41
N GLY A 99 2.52 -9.88 -17.11
CA GLY A 99 1.64 -9.30 -16.10
C GLY A 99 1.79 -7.79 -16.00
N LEU A 100 3.02 -7.27 -16.02
CA LEU A 100 3.30 -5.85 -16.01
C LEU A 100 2.79 -5.14 -17.27
N ARG A 101 2.94 -5.73 -18.45
CA ARG A 101 2.42 -5.17 -19.71
C ARG A 101 0.89 -5.18 -19.76
N ARG A 102 0.24 -6.19 -19.19
CA ARG A 102 -1.22 -6.29 -19.10
C ARG A 102 -1.78 -5.53 -17.89
N GLY A 103 -1.02 -5.42 -16.83
CA GLY A 103 -1.40 -4.73 -15.59
C GLY A 103 -1.35 -3.23 -15.69
N ALA A 104 -0.72 -2.67 -16.72
CA ALA A 104 -1.04 -1.31 -17.12
C ALA A 104 -2.55 -1.15 -17.39
N CYS A 105 -3.29 -2.24 -17.53
CA CYS A 105 -4.70 -2.23 -17.86
C CYS A 105 -5.63 -2.93 -16.88
N GLN A 106 -5.26 -4.01 -16.20
CA GLN A 106 -6.19 -4.69 -15.28
C GLN A 106 -5.48 -5.68 -14.33
N SER A 107 -5.69 -5.48 -13.03
CA SER A 107 -5.62 -6.48 -11.96
C SER A 107 -4.27 -7.17 -11.70
N VAL A 108 -3.30 -6.42 -11.22
CA VAL A 108 -2.36 -6.98 -10.25
C VAL A 108 -2.89 -6.59 -8.87
N TRP A 109 -3.67 -7.49 -8.27
CA TRP A 109 -4.26 -7.34 -6.94
C TRP A 109 -4.69 -5.91 -6.59
N SER A 110 -5.85 -5.52 -7.07
CA SER A 110 -6.61 -4.47 -6.40
C SER A 110 -7.08 -5.07 -5.07
N ALA A 111 -6.40 -4.79 -4.00
CA ALA A 111 -6.96 -4.99 -2.69
C ALA A 111 -8.10 -3.97 -2.51
N ARG A 112 -9.26 -4.24 -3.06
CA ARG A 112 -10.50 -3.64 -2.56
C ARG A 112 -10.62 -4.00 -1.09
N ALA A 113 -11.30 -3.18 -0.32
CA ALA A 113 -11.60 -3.47 1.08
C ALA A 113 -12.10 -4.92 1.28
N ASP A 114 -12.79 -5.47 0.30
CA ASP A 114 -13.29 -6.86 0.25
C ASP A 114 -12.16 -7.91 0.17
N ASP A 115 -11.04 -7.59 -0.48
CA ASP A 115 -9.90 -8.51 -0.59
C ASP A 115 -9.03 -8.49 0.67
N ALA A 116 -8.95 -7.36 1.34
CA ALA A 116 -8.35 -7.26 2.67
C ALA A 116 -9.16 -8.08 3.70
N GLN A 117 -10.49 -8.10 3.60
CA GLN A 117 -11.36 -8.94 4.41
C GLN A 117 -11.15 -10.45 4.17
N ARG A 118 -10.87 -10.86 2.93
CA ARG A 118 -10.59 -12.27 2.59
C ARG A 118 -9.18 -12.69 3.01
N ALA A 119 -8.21 -11.79 2.92
CA ALA A 119 -6.84 -12.04 3.36
C ALA A 119 -6.68 -12.03 4.88
N TYR A 120 -7.54 -11.28 5.58
CA TYR A 120 -7.55 -11.13 7.03
C TYR A 120 -8.99 -11.21 7.55
N PRO A 121 -9.55 -12.40 7.76
CA PRO A 121 -10.94 -12.60 8.20
C PRO A 121 -11.26 -11.97 9.58
N ALA A 122 -10.24 -11.68 10.38
CA ALA A 122 -10.40 -10.93 11.63
C ALA A 122 -10.79 -9.45 11.42
N PHE A 123 -10.73 -8.94 10.19
CA PHE A 123 -11.05 -7.55 9.87
C PHE A 123 -12.57 -7.27 9.78
N SER A 124 -13.38 -8.32 9.65
CA SER A 124 -14.84 -8.17 9.46
C SER A 124 -15.62 -7.99 10.77
N ALA A 125 -15.02 -8.22 11.93
CA ALA A 125 -15.74 -8.28 13.21
C ALA A 125 -15.96 -6.93 13.92
N GLY A 126 -15.49 -5.80 13.37
CA GLY A 126 -15.45 -4.53 14.11
C GLY A 126 -16.02 -3.29 13.45
N ARG A 127 -16.58 -3.35 12.24
CA ARG A 127 -17.16 -2.16 11.59
C ARG A 127 -18.67 -2.22 11.50
N THR A 128 -19.37 -1.71 12.50
CA THR A 128 -20.68 -1.11 12.33
C THR A 128 -20.46 0.25 11.67
N VAL A 129 -20.78 0.36 10.39
CA VAL A 129 -20.91 1.65 9.71
C VAL A 129 -22.21 2.27 10.22
N PRO A 130 -22.20 3.46 10.85
CA PRO A 130 -23.44 4.19 11.11
C PRO A 130 -24.02 4.62 9.76
N ARG A 131 -25.32 4.44 9.63
CA ARG A 131 -26.15 4.95 8.52
C ARG A 131 -26.20 6.47 8.52
#